data_6d70f583d31dd9783175cbe2212c5f5a
#
_entry.id   6d70f583d31dd9783175cbe2212c5f5a
#
_cell.length_a   1.000
_cell.length_b   1.000
_cell.length_c   1.000
_cell.angle_alpha   90.00
_cell.angle_beta   90.00
_cell.angle_gamma   90.00
#
_symmetry.space_group_name_H-M   'P 1'
#
loop_
_entity.id
_entity.type
_entity.pdbx_description
1 polymer ?
#
loop_
_entity_poly.entity_id
_entity_poly.type
_entity_poly.pdbx_seq_one_letter_code
_entity_poly.pdbx_strand_id
1 'polypeptide(L)'
;MKTLKNIAIAICASVVLTSCFNDKKPNYQYFPNMYESVGYETYGEYEIFPGQQSAMMPVENTVPRGFVPYEYENSTEGLNLAKAELDNPYKVTEENLKVGADLFNIYCAVCHGDKGDGKGILATREKFLGIPSFADAGRTIVPGGIYHVQTYGLNAMGSYASQTTEKERWQIAMHVMDLKASLKGEPGVLETVQAEKELTESLTSVTDDNSTQK
;
A
#
# COMPACT_ATOMS: atom_id res chain seq x y z
N MET A 1 30.21 -66.77 7.59
CA MET A 1 29.09 -65.94 8.10
C MET A 1 29.53 -64.50 8.50
N LYS A 2 30.65 -64.28 9.18
CA LYS A 2 31.12 -62.91 9.58
C LYS A 2 31.43 -62.02 8.36
N THR A 3 32.07 -62.55 7.33
CA THR A 3 32.41 -61.81 6.11
C THR A 3 31.19 -61.35 5.33
N LEU A 4 30.17 -62.22 5.20
CA LEU A 4 28.91 -61.88 4.53
C LEU A 4 28.16 -60.76 5.24
N LYS A 5 28.15 -60.79 6.57
CA LYS A 5 27.56 -59.70 7.42
C LYS A 5 28.29 -58.39 7.24
N ASN A 6 29.60 -58.38 7.19
CA ASN A 6 30.39 -57.18 6.97
C ASN A 6 30.20 -56.57 5.59
N ILE A 7 30.09 -57.43 4.54
CA ILE A 7 29.78 -56.98 3.19
C ILE A 7 28.37 -56.38 3.12
N ALA A 8 27.38 -56.99 3.74
CA ALA A 8 26.04 -56.43 3.79
C ALA A 8 25.98 -55.03 4.51
N ILE A 9 26.72 -54.89 5.62
CA ILE A 9 26.84 -53.62 6.31
C ILE A 9 27.51 -52.57 5.43
N ALA A 10 28.57 -52.92 4.74
CA ALA A 10 29.29 -51.99 3.83
C ALA A 10 28.39 -51.53 2.66
N ILE A 11 27.57 -52.42 2.10
CA ILE A 11 26.61 -52.08 1.04
C ILE A 11 25.52 -51.15 1.58
N CYS A 12 24.95 -51.44 2.76
CA CYS A 12 23.97 -50.56 3.38
C CYS A 12 24.55 -49.17 3.67
N ALA A 13 25.77 -49.10 4.21
CA ALA A 13 26.45 -47.84 4.47
C ALA A 13 26.69 -47.01 3.18
N SER A 14 27.09 -47.68 2.07
CA SER A 14 27.29 -46.99 0.80
C SER A 14 25.97 -46.44 0.20
N VAL A 15 24.87 -47.16 0.35
CA VAL A 15 23.54 -46.71 -0.10
C VAL A 15 23.08 -45.50 0.72
N VAL A 16 23.31 -45.48 2.02
CA VAL A 16 22.96 -44.33 2.89
C VAL A 16 23.80 -43.08 2.55
N LEU A 17 25.07 -43.27 2.19
CA LEU A 17 25.95 -42.14 1.82
C LEU A 17 25.60 -41.49 0.48
N THR A 18 24.93 -42.21 -0.44
CA THR A 18 24.49 -41.67 -1.72
C THR A 18 23.14 -40.92 -1.63
N SER A 19 22.48 -40.98 -0.49
CA SER A 19 21.16 -40.37 -0.27
C SER A 19 21.19 -38.85 0.06
N CYS A 20 22.37 -38.23 0.03
CA CYS A 20 22.45 -36.76 0.22
C CYS A 20 21.99 -36.03 -1.05
N PHE A 21 20.69 -35.81 -1.11
CA PHE A 21 20.03 -35.09 -2.17
C PHE A 21 19.90 -33.63 -1.78
N ASN A 22 20.23 -32.72 -2.71
CA ASN A 22 20.04 -31.30 -2.47
C ASN A 22 18.63 -30.89 -2.90
N ASP A 23 17.72 -30.79 -1.95
CA ASP A 23 16.30 -30.41 -2.14
C ASP A 23 16.10 -28.97 -2.64
N LYS A 24 17.18 -28.15 -2.63
CA LYS A 24 17.16 -26.78 -3.15
C LYS A 24 17.45 -26.68 -4.65
N LYS A 25 17.80 -27.79 -5.31
CA LYS A 25 18.03 -27.83 -6.75
C LYS A 25 17.09 -28.83 -7.39
N PRO A 26 16.48 -28.49 -8.54
CA PRO A 26 15.68 -29.44 -9.29
C PRO A 26 16.51 -30.66 -9.71
N ASN A 27 15.89 -31.81 -9.74
CA ASN A 27 16.52 -33.03 -10.29
C ASN A 27 16.82 -32.85 -11.78
N TYR A 28 17.89 -33.49 -12.25
CA TYR A 28 18.13 -33.59 -13.68
C TYR A 28 16.97 -34.34 -14.37
N GLN A 29 16.44 -33.75 -15.41
CA GLN A 29 15.42 -34.36 -16.25
C GLN A 29 15.97 -34.60 -17.68
N TYR A 30 15.23 -35.40 -18.46
CA TYR A 30 15.66 -35.81 -19.80
C TYR A 30 15.83 -34.64 -20.79
N PHE A 31 15.06 -33.57 -20.61
CA PHE A 31 15.20 -32.31 -21.37
C PHE A 31 15.35 -31.11 -20.42
N PRO A 32 16.57 -30.78 -19.98
CA PRO A 32 16.80 -29.74 -18.98
C PRO A 32 16.73 -28.33 -19.54
N ASN A 33 16.53 -28.14 -20.84
CA ASN A 33 16.67 -26.84 -21.53
C ASN A 33 15.72 -25.73 -21.08
N MET A 34 14.71 -26.08 -20.28
CA MET A 34 13.74 -25.09 -19.76
C MET A 34 13.79 -24.93 -18.23
N TYR A 35 14.76 -25.57 -17.57
CA TYR A 35 14.88 -25.50 -16.10
C TYR A 35 15.49 -24.21 -15.59
N GLU A 36 16.43 -23.69 -16.35
CA GLU A 36 17.04 -22.41 -16.06
C GLU A 36 16.68 -21.45 -17.18
N SER A 37 16.06 -20.36 -16.84
CA SER A 37 15.75 -19.30 -17.80
C SER A 37 17.04 -18.72 -18.35
N VAL A 38 17.14 -18.60 -19.69
CA VAL A 38 18.25 -17.88 -20.33
C VAL A 38 18.09 -16.37 -20.18
N GLY A 39 16.84 -15.90 -20.08
CA GLY A 39 16.52 -14.52 -19.80
C GLY A 39 16.60 -14.21 -18.30
N TYR A 40 16.83 -12.96 -17.97
CA TYR A 40 16.82 -12.52 -16.59
C TYR A 40 15.39 -12.51 -16.02
N GLU A 41 15.24 -13.11 -14.84
CA GLU A 41 13.97 -13.09 -14.13
C GLU A 41 13.86 -11.85 -13.24
N THR A 42 12.65 -11.37 -13.07
CA THR A 42 12.38 -10.26 -12.17
C THR A 42 12.80 -10.66 -10.74
N TYR A 43 13.58 -9.81 -10.10
CA TYR A 43 14.20 -10.04 -8.78
C TYR A 43 15.22 -11.21 -8.72
N GLY A 44 15.70 -11.71 -9.87
CA GLY A 44 16.79 -12.67 -9.91
C GLY A 44 18.12 -12.03 -9.51
N GLU A 45 18.97 -12.81 -8.86
CA GLU A 45 20.33 -12.36 -8.50
C GLU A 45 21.27 -12.64 -9.67
N TYR A 46 21.72 -11.58 -10.35
CA TYR A 46 22.63 -11.69 -11.50
C TYR A 46 23.86 -10.79 -11.28
N GLU A 47 25.04 -11.32 -11.54
CA GLU A 47 26.30 -10.59 -11.41
C GLU A 47 26.63 -9.69 -12.64
N ILE A 48 25.61 -9.04 -13.21
CA ILE A 48 25.74 -8.27 -14.43
C ILE A 48 25.98 -6.78 -14.18
N PHE A 49 25.38 -6.26 -13.11
CA PHE A 49 25.47 -4.86 -12.76
C PHE A 49 26.62 -4.60 -11.75
N PRO A 50 27.25 -3.43 -11.79
CA PRO A 50 28.26 -3.05 -10.80
C PRO A 50 27.73 -3.21 -9.37
N GLY A 51 28.50 -3.89 -8.52
CA GLY A 51 28.12 -4.11 -7.13
C GLY A 51 27.08 -5.21 -6.92
N GLN A 52 26.88 -6.10 -7.89
CA GLN A 52 25.92 -7.22 -7.81
C GLN A 52 24.46 -6.76 -7.54
N GLN A 53 24.08 -5.63 -8.09
CA GLN A 53 22.74 -5.08 -7.95
C GLN A 53 21.77 -5.81 -8.88
N SER A 54 20.55 -6.04 -8.42
CA SER A 54 19.46 -6.63 -9.25
C SER A 54 18.94 -5.67 -10.30
N ALA A 55 19.12 -4.36 -10.10
CA ALA A 55 18.76 -3.29 -11.04
C ALA A 55 19.68 -2.09 -10.86
N MET A 56 19.85 -1.31 -11.93
CA MET A 56 20.57 -0.04 -11.84
C MET A 56 19.69 1.07 -11.33
N MET A 57 20.29 2.05 -10.66
CA MET A 57 19.62 3.30 -10.33
C MET A 57 19.19 4.02 -11.63
N PRO A 58 18.06 4.71 -11.65
CA PRO A 58 17.68 5.54 -12.77
C PRO A 58 18.80 6.54 -13.13
N VAL A 59 18.90 6.88 -14.41
CA VAL A 59 19.85 7.89 -14.86
C VAL A 59 19.51 9.23 -14.20
N GLU A 60 20.52 9.95 -13.74
CA GLU A 60 20.32 11.25 -13.10
C GLU A 60 19.53 12.21 -14.02
N ASN A 61 18.69 13.02 -13.40
CA ASN A 61 17.79 13.97 -14.08
C ASN A 61 16.74 13.34 -15.00
N THR A 62 16.44 12.06 -14.83
CA THR A 62 15.31 11.42 -15.52
C THR A 62 14.07 11.41 -14.64
N VAL A 63 12.92 11.62 -15.27
CA VAL A 63 11.60 11.55 -14.64
C VAL A 63 10.92 10.27 -15.10
N PRO A 64 10.50 9.37 -14.19
CA PRO A 64 9.81 8.15 -14.57
C PRO A 64 8.44 8.48 -15.18
N ARG A 65 7.99 7.62 -16.10
CA ARG A 65 6.65 7.75 -16.70
C ARG A 65 5.58 7.64 -15.59
N GLY A 66 4.62 8.57 -15.60
CA GLY A 66 3.55 8.63 -14.60
C GLY A 66 3.96 9.33 -13.30
N PHE A 67 5.13 9.95 -13.26
CA PHE A 67 5.51 10.80 -12.14
C PHE A 67 4.57 12.02 -12.07
N VAL A 68 3.97 12.22 -10.90
CA VAL A 68 3.21 13.42 -10.56
C VAL A 68 4.02 14.21 -9.54
N PRO A 69 4.37 15.47 -9.84
CA PRO A 69 5.10 16.32 -8.91
C PRO A 69 4.35 16.47 -7.59
N TYR A 70 5.07 16.41 -6.48
CA TYR A 70 4.55 16.64 -5.15
C TYR A 70 5.41 17.70 -4.46
N GLU A 71 4.86 18.89 -4.29
CA GLU A 71 5.62 20.09 -3.93
C GLU A 71 5.85 20.25 -2.42
N TYR A 72 5.17 19.45 -1.59
CA TYR A 72 5.30 19.51 -0.14
C TYR A 72 6.49 18.68 0.33
N GLU A 73 7.40 19.29 1.07
CA GLU A 73 8.60 18.63 1.57
C GLU A 73 8.28 17.61 2.68
N ASN A 74 9.16 16.62 2.83
CA ASN A 74 9.10 15.66 3.94
C ASN A 74 9.57 16.31 5.25
N SER A 75 8.77 17.22 5.78
CA SER A 75 9.00 17.97 7.02
C SER A 75 7.71 18.19 7.78
N THR A 76 7.81 18.63 9.03
CA THR A 76 6.63 19.02 9.84
C THR A 76 5.89 20.19 9.21
N GLU A 77 6.63 21.14 8.65
CA GLU A 77 6.12 22.31 7.93
C GLU A 77 5.37 21.88 6.67
N GLY A 78 5.97 20.96 5.86
CA GLY A 78 5.34 20.39 4.67
C GLY A 78 4.05 19.64 5.00
N LEU A 79 4.03 18.86 6.08
CA LEU A 79 2.81 18.20 6.56
C LEU A 79 1.72 19.23 6.97
N ASN A 80 2.08 20.30 7.64
CA ASN A 80 1.12 21.31 8.05
C ASN A 80 0.58 22.08 6.84
N LEU A 81 1.42 22.42 5.86
CA LEU A 81 0.98 23.02 4.60
C LEU A 81 0.05 22.07 3.82
N ALA A 82 0.42 20.79 3.69
CA ALA A 82 -0.44 19.80 3.04
C ALA A 82 -1.80 19.65 3.74
N LYS A 83 -1.85 19.74 5.05
CA LYS A 83 -3.12 19.75 5.81
C LYS A 83 -3.98 20.98 5.55
N ALA A 84 -3.35 22.12 5.30
CA ALA A 84 -4.05 23.40 5.14
C ALA A 84 -4.49 23.67 3.69
N GLU A 85 -3.72 23.23 2.71
CA GLU A 85 -3.84 23.70 1.34
C GLU A 85 -4.09 22.57 0.32
N LEU A 86 -3.72 21.32 0.67
CA LEU A 86 -3.79 20.22 -0.30
C LEU A 86 -5.16 19.56 -0.28
N ASP A 87 -5.93 19.82 -1.30
CA ASP A 87 -7.22 19.22 -1.55
C ASP A 87 -7.15 18.03 -2.48
N ASN A 88 -8.13 17.13 -2.36
CA ASN A 88 -8.25 15.97 -3.24
C ASN A 88 -8.69 16.40 -4.65
N PRO A 89 -7.89 16.17 -5.70
CA PRO A 89 -8.24 16.55 -7.06
C PRO A 89 -9.31 15.63 -7.69
N TYR A 90 -9.58 14.49 -7.08
CA TYR A 90 -10.53 13.51 -7.60
C TYR A 90 -11.90 13.65 -6.95
N LYS A 91 -12.95 13.48 -7.77
CA LYS A 91 -14.33 13.52 -7.29
C LYS A 91 -14.61 12.33 -6.36
N VAL A 92 -15.37 12.59 -5.31
CA VAL A 92 -15.92 11.53 -4.45
C VAL A 92 -17.02 10.81 -5.25
N THR A 93 -16.78 9.54 -5.53
CA THR A 93 -17.73 8.64 -6.19
C THR A 93 -17.77 7.32 -5.46
N GLU A 94 -18.85 6.57 -5.59
CA GLU A 94 -18.96 5.23 -5.02
C GLU A 94 -17.84 4.30 -5.48
N GLU A 95 -17.45 4.38 -6.76
CA GLU A 95 -16.32 3.62 -7.32
C GLU A 95 -15.00 3.98 -6.66
N ASN A 96 -14.68 5.28 -6.51
CA ASN A 96 -13.44 5.72 -5.87
C ASN A 96 -13.40 5.32 -4.39
N LEU A 97 -14.51 5.43 -3.67
CA LEU A 97 -14.61 4.98 -2.27
C LEU A 97 -14.41 3.47 -2.15
N LYS A 98 -15.01 2.69 -3.06
CA LYS A 98 -14.85 1.24 -3.07
C LYS A 98 -13.40 0.85 -3.30
N VAL A 99 -12.74 1.41 -4.30
CA VAL A 99 -11.30 1.16 -4.55
C VAL A 99 -10.47 1.57 -3.34
N GLY A 100 -10.76 2.72 -2.74
CA GLY A 100 -10.10 3.18 -1.52
C GLY A 100 -10.27 2.21 -0.36
N ALA A 101 -11.47 1.64 -0.18
CA ALA A 101 -11.74 0.64 0.85
C ALA A 101 -10.96 -0.66 0.61
N ASP A 102 -10.94 -1.16 -0.63
CA ASP A 102 -10.22 -2.37 -0.99
C ASP A 102 -8.70 -2.20 -0.72
N LEU A 103 -8.12 -1.07 -1.14
CA LEU A 103 -6.71 -0.75 -0.91
C LEU A 103 -6.40 -0.52 0.58
N PHE A 104 -7.29 0.14 1.31
CA PHE A 104 -7.14 0.32 2.76
C PHE A 104 -7.09 -1.03 3.47
N ASN A 105 -7.95 -1.97 3.10
CA ASN A 105 -7.97 -3.32 3.68
C ASN A 105 -6.68 -4.08 3.40
N ILE A 106 -6.07 -3.88 2.22
CA ILE A 106 -4.81 -4.52 1.84
C ILE A 106 -3.61 -3.94 2.62
N TYR A 107 -3.49 -2.62 2.68
CA TYR A 107 -2.26 -1.97 3.14
C TYR A 107 -2.36 -1.38 4.55
N CYS A 108 -3.53 -0.95 5.00
CA CYS A 108 -3.68 -0.08 6.16
C CYS A 108 -4.37 -0.77 7.35
N ALA A 109 -5.41 -1.60 7.09
CA ALA A 109 -6.24 -2.20 8.12
C ALA A 109 -5.45 -3.10 9.08
N VAL A 110 -4.36 -3.71 8.63
CA VAL A 110 -3.46 -4.53 9.46
C VAL A 110 -2.96 -3.78 10.71
N CYS A 111 -2.80 -2.46 10.61
CA CYS A 111 -2.41 -1.58 11.71
C CYS A 111 -3.60 -0.79 12.26
N HIS A 112 -4.36 -0.14 11.36
CA HIS A 112 -5.41 0.82 11.73
C HIS A 112 -6.75 0.19 12.10
N GLY A 113 -6.95 -1.11 11.81
CA GLY A 113 -8.23 -1.81 11.95
C GLY A 113 -9.19 -1.51 10.80
N ASP A 114 -10.10 -2.42 10.51
CA ASP A 114 -11.06 -2.30 9.41
C ASP A 114 -11.98 -1.09 9.55
N LYS A 115 -12.18 -0.65 10.79
CA LYS A 115 -13.00 0.53 11.15
C LYS A 115 -12.19 1.80 11.34
N GLY A 116 -10.85 1.74 11.23
CA GLY A 116 -9.99 2.89 11.50
C GLY A 116 -9.89 3.28 12.98
N ASP A 117 -10.20 2.37 13.89
CA ASP A 117 -10.20 2.57 15.34
C ASP A 117 -8.82 2.38 16.00
N GLY A 118 -7.78 2.08 15.20
CA GLY A 118 -6.42 1.84 15.66
C GLY A 118 -6.20 0.44 16.22
N LYS A 119 -7.16 -0.48 16.07
CA LYS A 119 -7.12 -1.84 16.64
C LYS A 119 -6.89 -2.92 15.58
N GLY A 120 -6.02 -2.65 14.63
CA GLY A 120 -5.60 -3.67 13.67
C GLY A 120 -4.87 -4.83 14.33
N ILE A 121 -4.67 -5.91 13.59
CA ILE A 121 -4.08 -7.15 14.13
C ILE A 121 -2.68 -6.93 14.70
N LEU A 122 -1.89 -6.02 14.13
CA LEU A 122 -0.56 -5.71 14.65
C LEU A 122 -0.60 -4.88 15.93
N ALA A 123 -1.61 -4.00 16.09
CA ALA A 123 -1.85 -3.27 17.32
C ALA A 123 -2.33 -4.21 18.44
N THR A 124 -3.31 -5.07 18.16
CA THR A 124 -3.87 -6.01 19.13
C THR A 124 -2.88 -7.09 19.59
N ARG A 125 -1.90 -7.40 18.73
CA ARG A 125 -0.79 -8.32 19.07
C ARG A 125 0.42 -7.58 19.69
N GLU A 126 0.28 -6.31 20.04
CA GLU A 126 1.32 -5.49 20.66
C GLU A 126 2.63 -5.41 19.85
N LYS A 127 2.56 -5.60 18.51
CA LYS A 127 3.70 -5.45 17.61
C LYS A 127 3.96 -3.98 17.27
N PHE A 128 2.90 -3.18 17.19
CA PHE A 128 2.94 -1.73 17.05
C PHE A 128 2.02 -1.09 18.08
N LEU A 129 2.57 -0.21 18.90
CA LEU A 129 1.82 0.48 19.94
C LEU A 129 1.48 1.92 19.52
N GLY A 130 0.39 2.44 20.08
CA GLY A 130 0.03 3.83 19.91
C GLY A 130 -0.51 4.21 18.54
N ILE A 131 -1.09 3.25 17.79
CA ILE A 131 -1.79 3.53 16.54
C ILE A 131 -3.07 4.28 16.88
N PRO A 132 -3.26 5.53 16.41
CA PRO A 132 -4.42 6.32 16.77
C PRO A 132 -5.66 5.89 16.01
N SER A 133 -6.83 6.08 16.65
CA SER A 133 -8.11 6.08 15.93
C SER A 133 -8.21 7.31 15.02
N PHE A 134 -8.89 7.16 13.88
CA PHE A 134 -9.16 8.31 13.01
C PHE A 134 -10.15 9.31 13.61
N ALA A 135 -10.88 8.95 14.66
CA ALA A 135 -11.74 9.86 15.42
C ALA A 135 -11.02 10.56 16.59
N ASP A 136 -9.71 10.35 16.77
CA ASP A 136 -8.94 10.99 17.84
C ASP A 136 -9.01 12.52 17.72
N ALA A 137 -9.62 13.17 18.72
CA ALA A 137 -9.81 14.62 18.76
C ALA A 137 -8.48 15.41 18.87
N GLY A 138 -7.41 14.78 19.37
CA GLY A 138 -6.09 15.38 19.47
C GLY A 138 -5.34 15.47 18.14
N ARG A 139 -5.92 14.95 17.04
CA ARG A 139 -5.26 14.86 15.72
C ARG A 139 -6.11 15.50 14.64
N THR A 140 -5.51 16.39 13.88
CA THR A 140 -6.12 16.97 12.67
C THR A 140 -5.92 15.98 11.51
N ILE A 141 -6.98 15.22 11.21
CA ILE A 141 -7.02 14.25 10.09
C ILE A 141 -7.85 14.88 8.98
N VAL A 142 -7.19 15.23 7.88
CA VAL A 142 -7.74 15.87 6.69
C VAL A 142 -7.14 15.23 5.43
N PRO A 143 -7.80 15.33 4.27
CA PRO A 143 -7.36 14.61 3.05
C PRO A 143 -5.89 14.85 2.68
N GLY A 144 -5.46 16.10 2.64
CA GLY A 144 -4.07 16.45 2.30
C GLY A 144 -3.04 15.92 3.30
N GLY A 145 -3.37 15.92 4.60
CA GLY A 145 -2.52 15.33 5.62
C GLY A 145 -2.41 13.81 5.49
N ILE A 146 -3.52 13.14 5.17
CA ILE A 146 -3.55 11.69 4.92
C ILE A 146 -2.67 11.34 3.72
N TYR A 147 -2.81 12.07 2.62
CA TYR A 147 -2.01 11.90 1.42
C TYR A 147 -0.51 12.09 1.69
N HIS A 148 -0.15 13.16 2.42
CA HIS A 148 1.24 13.45 2.80
C HIS A 148 1.86 12.31 3.63
N VAL A 149 1.12 11.82 4.63
CA VAL A 149 1.58 10.72 5.49
C VAL A 149 1.72 9.40 4.69
N GLN A 150 0.84 9.12 3.75
CA GLN A 150 1.00 7.97 2.86
C GLN A 150 2.22 8.11 1.95
N THR A 151 2.54 9.34 1.53
CA THR A 151 3.68 9.61 0.63
C THR A 151 5.02 9.46 1.35
N TYR A 152 5.17 9.99 2.53
CA TYR A 152 6.46 10.03 3.24
C TYR A 152 6.56 9.11 4.46
N GLY A 153 5.43 8.72 5.00
CA GLY A 153 5.36 8.09 6.31
C GLY A 153 5.28 9.11 7.44
N LEU A 154 5.07 8.63 8.66
CA LEU A 154 5.08 9.43 9.88
C LEU A 154 5.41 8.56 11.08
N ASN A 155 6.45 8.90 11.83
CA ASN A 155 6.94 8.11 12.97
C ASN A 155 7.22 6.65 12.59
N ALA A 156 6.46 5.69 13.16
CA ALA A 156 6.60 4.27 12.86
C ALA A 156 5.90 3.84 11.55
N MET A 157 5.07 4.69 10.96
CA MET A 157 4.42 4.42 9.68
C MET A 157 5.38 4.73 8.53
N GLY A 158 5.73 3.72 7.74
CA GLY A 158 6.57 3.88 6.55
C GLY A 158 5.81 4.54 5.38
N SER A 159 6.57 4.94 4.35
CA SER A 159 6.02 5.43 3.09
C SER A 159 5.32 4.32 2.32
N TYR A 160 4.19 4.64 1.71
CA TYR A 160 3.44 3.76 0.78
C TYR A 160 3.53 4.25 -0.67
N ALA A 161 4.40 5.22 -0.96
CA ALA A 161 4.54 5.78 -2.30
C ALA A 161 5.01 4.77 -3.35
N SER A 162 5.77 3.75 -2.95
CA SER A 162 6.25 2.70 -3.85
C SER A 162 5.20 1.61 -4.14
N GLN A 163 4.21 1.44 -3.28
CA GLN A 163 3.16 0.41 -3.41
C GLN A 163 1.87 0.96 -4.01
N THR A 164 1.68 2.28 -3.99
CA THR A 164 0.44 2.93 -4.41
C THR A 164 0.71 4.06 -5.39
N THR A 165 -0.14 4.17 -6.39
CA THR A 165 -0.14 5.31 -7.29
C THR A 165 -0.67 6.57 -6.59
N GLU A 166 -0.47 7.73 -7.21
CA GLU A 166 -1.00 9.00 -6.71
C GLU A 166 -2.52 8.95 -6.54
N LYS A 167 -3.24 8.46 -7.55
CA LYS A 167 -4.70 8.31 -7.51
C LYS A 167 -5.16 7.38 -6.41
N GLU A 168 -4.50 6.25 -6.22
CA GLU A 168 -4.84 5.28 -5.17
C GLU A 168 -4.67 5.86 -3.78
N ARG A 169 -3.63 6.67 -3.53
CA ARG A 169 -3.46 7.37 -2.25
C ARG A 169 -4.63 8.32 -1.97
N TRP A 170 -5.14 9.02 -2.98
CA TRP A 170 -6.33 9.85 -2.83
C TRP A 170 -7.61 9.05 -2.59
N GLN A 171 -7.76 7.91 -3.26
CA GLN A 171 -8.88 6.99 -3.01
C GLN A 171 -8.85 6.42 -1.59
N ILE A 172 -7.68 6.04 -1.09
CA ILE A 172 -7.49 5.65 0.31
C ILE A 172 -7.84 6.81 1.24
N ALA A 173 -7.41 8.03 0.94
CA ALA A 173 -7.73 9.20 1.75
C ALA A 173 -9.24 9.47 1.82
N MET A 174 -9.99 9.30 0.72
CA MET A 174 -11.46 9.38 0.73
C MET A 174 -12.07 8.36 1.70
N HIS A 175 -11.63 7.11 1.63
CA HIS A 175 -12.14 6.06 2.51
C HIS A 175 -11.78 6.30 3.98
N VAL A 176 -10.57 6.80 4.28
CA VAL A 176 -10.18 7.16 5.65
C VAL A 176 -11.08 8.29 6.20
N MET A 177 -11.47 9.25 5.37
CA MET A 177 -12.41 10.31 5.77
C MET A 177 -13.81 9.74 6.04
N ASP A 178 -14.25 8.76 5.26
CA ASP A 178 -15.52 8.05 5.47
C ASP A 178 -15.51 7.24 6.77
N LEU A 179 -14.42 6.51 7.05
CA LEU A 179 -14.22 5.82 8.34
C LEU A 179 -14.23 6.80 9.52
N LYS A 180 -13.58 7.96 9.37
CA LYS A 180 -13.58 9.01 10.39
C LYS A 180 -14.99 9.52 10.67
N ALA A 181 -15.79 9.78 9.63
CA ALA A 181 -17.18 10.20 9.76
C ALA A 181 -18.00 9.12 10.47
N SER A 182 -17.87 7.88 10.06
CA SER A 182 -18.55 6.73 10.69
C SER A 182 -18.23 6.59 12.19
N LEU A 183 -16.95 6.74 12.57
CA LEU A 183 -16.51 6.65 13.97
C LEU A 183 -17.08 7.79 14.83
N LYS A 184 -17.40 8.93 14.22
CA LYS A 184 -18.01 10.09 14.91
C LYS A 184 -19.54 10.11 14.85
N GLY A 185 -20.15 9.17 14.11
CA GLY A 185 -21.59 9.16 13.84
C GLY A 185 -22.04 10.32 12.94
N GLU A 186 -21.13 10.82 12.10
CA GLU A 186 -21.38 11.84 11.09
C GLU A 186 -21.77 11.16 9.76
N PRO A 187 -22.49 11.85 8.85
CA PRO A 187 -22.80 11.30 7.53
C PRO A 187 -21.53 11.02 6.74
N GLY A 188 -21.58 9.99 5.89
CA GLY A 188 -20.46 9.59 5.04
C GLY A 188 -20.06 10.68 4.05
N VAL A 189 -18.85 10.58 3.53
CA VAL A 189 -18.30 11.59 2.60
C VAL A 189 -19.16 11.71 1.33
N LEU A 190 -19.68 10.60 0.82
CA LEU A 190 -20.56 10.61 -0.36
C LEU A 190 -21.89 11.30 -0.07
N GLU A 191 -22.50 11.00 1.08
CA GLU A 191 -23.77 11.64 1.51
C GLU A 191 -23.60 13.14 1.68
N THR A 192 -22.49 13.57 2.27
CA THR A 192 -22.16 14.99 2.45
C THR A 192 -22.05 15.71 1.10
N VAL A 193 -21.33 15.14 0.14
CA VAL A 193 -21.17 15.73 -1.20
C VAL A 193 -22.51 15.78 -1.95
N GLN A 194 -23.36 14.77 -1.80
CA GLN A 194 -24.71 14.77 -2.41
C GLN A 194 -25.60 15.85 -1.80
N ALA A 195 -25.61 15.99 -0.46
CA ALA A 195 -26.38 17.02 0.22
C ALA A 195 -25.94 18.44 -0.15
N GLU A 196 -24.63 18.68 -0.27
CA GLU A 196 -24.09 19.96 -0.74
C GLU A 196 -24.51 20.29 -2.17
N LYS A 197 -24.52 19.28 -3.05
CA LYS A 197 -24.95 19.44 -4.44
C LYS A 197 -26.42 19.80 -4.53
N GLU A 198 -27.29 19.09 -3.81
CA GLU A 198 -28.74 19.37 -3.76
C GLU A 198 -29.03 20.78 -3.20
N LEU A 199 -28.28 21.18 -2.17
CA LEU A 199 -28.41 22.55 -1.61
C LEU A 199 -28.02 23.62 -2.64
N THR A 200 -26.92 23.40 -3.35
CA THR A 200 -26.43 24.35 -4.38
C THR A 200 -27.42 24.46 -5.55
N GLU A 201 -27.97 23.34 -6.02
CA GLU A 201 -28.99 23.33 -7.07
C GLU A 201 -30.29 24.03 -6.64
N SER A 202 -30.71 23.86 -5.39
CA SER A 202 -31.88 24.54 -4.86
C SER A 202 -31.69 26.06 -4.76
N LEU A 203 -30.49 26.52 -4.38
CA LEU A 203 -30.17 27.95 -4.29
C LEU A 203 -30.10 28.60 -5.68
N THR A 204 -29.59 27.92 -6.70
CA THR A 204 -29.54 28.43 -8.07
C THR A 204 -30.94 28.56 -8.69
N SER A 205 -31.82 27.60 -8.43
CA SER A 205 -33.22 27.66 -8.93
C SER A 205 -34.00 28.84 -8.34
N VAL A 206 -33.77 29.21 -7.10
CA VAL A 206 -34.41 30.37 -6.43
C VAL A 206 -33.92 31.71 -6.99
N THR A 207 -32.66 31.79 -7.43
CA THR A 207 -32.12 33.03 -8.03
C THR A 207 -32.62 33.30 -9.44
N ASP A 208 -32.84 32.24 -10.22
CA ASP A 208 -33.40 32.37 -11.60
C ASP A 208 -34.88 32.79 -11.63
N ASP A 209 -35.67 32.35 -10.66
CA ASP A 209 -37.08 32.73 -10.55
C ASP A 209 -37.26 34.22 -10.20
N ASN A 210 -36.31 34.80 -9.47
CA ASN A 210 -36.36 36.19 -9.04
C ASN A 210 -35.86 37.16 -10.14
N SER A 211 -35.20 36.69 -11.19
CA SER A 211 -34.71 37.50 -12.31
C SER A 211 -35.79 37.70 -13.41
N THR A 212 -36.85 36.89 -13.42
CA THR A 212 -37.92 36.92 -14.45
C THR A 212 -39.10 37.80 -14.07
N GLN A 213 -39.07 38.40 -12.87
CA GLN A 213 -40.17 39.29 -12.38
C GLN A 213 -39.81 40.79 -12.38
N LYS A 214 -38.91 41.23 -13.25
CA LYS A 214 -38.59 42.66 -13.39
C LYS A 214 -38.78 43.16 -14.78
#